data_1dd7cc500bcb6b52ae392646e91dffb5
#
_entry.id   1dd7cc500bcb6b52ae392646e91dffb5
#
_cell.length_a   1.000
_cell.length_b   1.000
_cell.length_c   1.000
_cell.angle_alpha   90.00
_cell.angle_beta   90.00
_cell.angle_gamma   90.00
#
_symmetry.space_group_name_H-M   'P 1'
#
loop_
_entity.id
_entity.type
_entity.pdbx_description
1 polymer ?
#
loop_
_entity_poly.entity_id
_entity_poly.type
_entity_poly.pdbx_seq_one_letter_code
_entity_poly.pdbx_strand_id
1 'polypeptide(L)'
;MRRFPSFAALVAFDAVARRGSFTAAAEDLGRTQSAVSHQVKRLEALFGTQLIDRRHPEIELTPEGATLAAELVPLLARLSRIGAQRHPQRPPRTLRIGVGSALSSLWLARRIPELLGRLETFDVELLETSGDEAPLPEAIDATIHWVSAAKVQASPTQRILFREDVFPVCHPSLIDRRAPQSLGDLARLGLLHKQTSVNYDGGPEWSWATWFRVFAEQASFAGEALARCARFTNIGTVLAAAMEGAGVALGRSLLVHDAIGDGRLVRPLSSSYTIPSSKVHVCLWHPEPANAEAVAAVVDWLTEASRRTVEDIGSTPRDPVGAANAVLAE
;
A
#
# COMPACT_ATOMS: atom_id res chain seq x y z
N MET A 1 -44.13 -13.35 -3.65
CA MET A 1 -43.04 -14.28 -3.29
C MET A 1 -41.71 -13.67 -3.80
N ARG A 2 -40.74 -13.30 -2.93
CA ARG A 2 -39.46 -12.77 -3.38
C ARG A 2 -38.68 -13.86 -4.11
N ARG A 3 -38.38 -13.67 -5.40
CA ARG A 3 -37.53 -14.59 -6.16
C ARG A 3 -36.07 -14.27 -5.83
N PHE A 4 -35.38 -15.20 -5.17
CA PHE A 4 -33.97 -15.09 -4.91
C PHE A 4 -33.16 -15.71 -6.06
N PRO A 5 -31.98 -15.12 -6.41
CA PRO A 5 -31.08 -15.75 -7.36
C PRO A 5 -30.58 -17.11 -6.82
N SER A 6 -30.33 -18.06 -7.72
CA SER A 6 -29.65 -19.27 -7.31
C SER A 6 -28.19 -19.02 -6.97
N PHE A 7 -27.66 -19.69 -5.95
CA PHE A 7 -26.24 -19.58 -5.59
C PHE A 7 -25.32 -19.88 -6.77
N ALA A 8 -25.66 -20.89 -7.60
CA ALA A 8 -24.89 -21.20 -8.81
C ALA A 8 -24.86 -20.05 -9.82
N ALA A 9 -25.93 -19.25 -9.93
CA ALA A 9 -25.95 -18.10 -10.81
C ALA A 9 -25.08 -16.94 -10.29
N LEU A 10 -25.06 -16.74 -8.97
CA LEU A 10 -24.19 -15.74 -8.33
C LEU A 10 -22.72 -16.11 -8.48
N VAL A 11 -22.34 -17.36 -8.22
CA VAL A 11 -20.96 -17.85 -8.38
C VAL A 11 -20.51 -17.80 -9.86
N ALA A 12 -21.40 -18.15 -10.80
CA ALA A 12 -21.10 -18.07 -12.22
C ALA A 12 -20.84 -16.61 -12.67
N PHE A 13 -21.65 -15.67 -12.20
CA PHE A 13 -21.46 -14.24 -12.50
C PHE A 13 -20.15 -13.72 -11.90
N ASP A 14 -19.86 -14.02 -10.63
CA ASP A 14 -18.59 -13.63 -9.98
C ASP A 14 -17.35 -14.14 -10.73
N ALA A 15 -17.38 -15.42 -11.14
CA ALA A 15 -16.27 -15.99 -11.90
C ALA A 15 -16.08 -15.30 -13.26
N VAL A 16 -17.15 -14.97 -13.99
CA VAL A 16 -17.07 -14.24 -15.25
C VAL A 16 -16.59 -12.81 -15.03
N ALA A 17 -17.09 -12.14 -14.00
CA ALA A 17 -16.68 -10.78 -13.65
C ALA A 17 -15.17 -10.67 -13.34
N ARG A 18 -14.63 -11.65 -12.60
CA ARG A 18 -13.19 -11.70 -12.25
C ARG A 18 -12.29 -12.08 -13.41
N ARG A 19 -12.74 -13.01 -14.26
CA ARG A 19 -11.91 -13.60 -15.34
C ARG A 19 -12.04 -12.85 -16.67
N GLY A 20 -13.03 -11.97 -16.82
CA GLY A 20 -13.30 -11.30 -18.09
C GLY A 20 -13.61 -12.27 -19.27
N SER A 21 -13.93 -13.54 -18.99
CA SER A 21 -14.12 -14.57 -19.99
C SER A 21 -15.03 -15.68 -19.51
N PHE A 22 -16.05 -16.04 -20.31
CA PHE A 22 -16.93 -17.18 -20.00
C PHE A 22 -16.19 -18.51 -20.05
N THR A 23 -15.20 -18.64 -20.94
CA THR A 23 -14.40 -19.87 -21.06
C THR A 23 -13.50 -20.06 -19.83
N ALA A 24 -12.75 -19.03 -19.45
CA ALA A 24 -11.90 -19.07 -18.27
C ALA A 24 -12.71 -19.27 -16.98
N ALA A 25 -13.88 -18.64 -16.86
CA ALA A 25 -14.78 -18.84 -15.74
C ALA A 25 -15.35 -20.28 -15.69
N ALA A 26 -15.60 -20.88 -16.82
CA ALA A 26 -16.06 -22.27 -16.91
C ALA A 26 -14.98 -23.26 -16.46
N GLU A 27 -13.73 -23.04 -16.85
CA GLU A 27 -12.58 -23.81 -16.39
C GLU A 27 -12.43 -23.73 -14.85
N ASP A 28 -12.45 -22.52 -14.30
CA ASP A 28 -12.37 -22.29 -12.83
C ASP A 28 -13.47 -23.01 -12.06
N LEU A 29 -14.66 -23.11 -12.64
CA LEU A 29 -15.83 -23.73 -12.00
C LEU A 29 -16.00 -25.24 -12.30
N GLY A 30 -15.14 -25.83 -13.13
CA GLY A 30 -15.28 -27.22 -13.58
C GLY A 30 -16.61 -27.45 -14.33
N ARG A 31 -17.05 -26.46 -15.15
CA ARG A 31 -18.31 -26.47 -15.89
C ARG A 31 -18.09 -26.20 -17.36
N THR A 32 -19.12 -26.37 -18.18
CA THR A 32 -19.09 -25.97 -19.60
C THR A 32 -19.37 -24.46 -19.72
N GLN A 33 -18.79 -23.82 -20.74
CA GLN A 33 -19.03 -22.40 -21.04
C GLN A 33 -20.51 -22.10 -21.27
N SER A 34 -21.27 -23.03 -21.89
CA SER A 34 -22.70 -22.89 -22.08
C SER A 34 -23.49 -22.91 -20.76
N ALA A 35 -23.07 -23.75 -19.79
CA ALA A 35 -23.69 -23.81 -18.48
C ALA A 35 -23.47 -22.51 -17.69
N VAL A 36 -22.25 -21.96 -17.69
CA VAL A 36 -21.93 -20.67 -17.06
C VAL A 36 -22.72 -19.54 -17.72
N SER A 37 -22.75 -19.48 -19.06
CA SER A 37 -23.53 -18.47 -19.79
C SER A 37 -25.04 -18.54 -19.46
N HIS A 38 -25.57 -19.75 -19.33
CA HIS A 38 -26.97 -19.93 -18.98
C HIS A 38 -27.28 -19.45 -17.54
N GLN A 39 -26.37 -19.70 -16.58
CA GLN A 39 -26.54 -19.20 -15.20
C GLN A 39 -26.52 -17.67 -15.13
N VAL A 40 -25.62 -17.03 -15.85
CA VAL A 40 -25.55 -15.56 -15.93
C VAL A 40 -26.82 -15.00 -16.58
N LYS A 41 -27.31 -15.59 -17.68
CA LYS A 41 -28.58 -15.15 -18.31
C LYS A 41 -29.78 -15.28 -17.35
N ARG A 42 -29.81 -16.32 -16.53
CA ARG A 42 -30.87 -16.49 -15.52
C ARG A 42 -30.80 -15.38 -14.44
N LEU A 43 -29.57 -14.96 -14.08
CA LEU A 43 -29.38 -13.87 -13.15
C LEU A 43 -29.84 -12.53 -13.76
N GLU A 44 -29.45 -12.24 -15.00
CA GLU A 44 -29.88 -11.07 -15.77
C GLU A 44 -31.41 -11.02 -15.90
N ALA A 45 -32.03 -12.16 -16.22
CA ALA A 45 -33.52 -12.26 -16.31
C ALA A 45 -34.21 -12.02 -14.95
N LEU A 46 -33.58 -12.41 -13.84
CA LEU A 46 -34.12 -12.16 -12.50
C LEU A 46 -34.05 -10.69 -12.10
N PHE A 47 -32.95 -10.01 -12.43
CA PHE A 47 -32.75 -8.59 -12.15
C PHE A 47 -33.40 -7.67 -13.20
N GLY A 48 -33.81 -8.21 -14.34
CA GLY A 48 -34.44 -7.46 -15.43
C GLY A 48 -33.48 -6.55 -16.17
N THR A 49 -32.17 -6.74 -16.03
CA THR A 49 -31.13 -5.93 -16.66
C THR A 49 -29.97 -6.80 -17.12
N GLN A 50 -29.21 -6.32 -18.15
CA GLN A 50 -27.95 -6.92 -18.53
C GLN A 50 -26.88 -6.54 -17.51
N LEU A 51 -26.11 -7.52 -17.06
CA LEU A 51 -25.00 -7.37 -16.13
C LEU A 51 -23.65 -7.40 -16.83
N ILE A 52 -23.63 -8.01 -18.04
CA ILE A 52 -22.43 -8.19 -18.85
C ILE A 52 -22.67 -7.62 -20.25
N ASP A 53 -21.80 -6.72 -20.68
CA ASP A 53 -21.77 -6.24 -22.05
C ASP A 53 -21.05 -7.28 -22.94
N ARG A 54 -21.75 -7.74 -23.97
CA ARG A 54 -21.25 -8.76 -24.92
C ARG A 54 -20.97 -8.20 -26.29
N ARG A 55 -21.00 -6.88 -26.46
CA ARG A 55 -20.85 -6.20 -27.76
C ARG A 55 -19.39 -6.09 -28.20
N HIS A 56 -18.45 -6.22 -27.27
CA HIS A 56 -17.02 -6.18 -27.51
C HIS A 56 -16.41 -7.60 -27.49
N PRO A 57 -15.26 -7.82 -28.15
CA PRO A 57 -14.55 -9.09 -28.09
C PRO A 57 -14.08 -9.45 -26.67
N GLU A 58 -13.85 -8.45 -25.82
CA GLU A 58 -13.60 -8.58 -24.39
C GLU A 58 -14.88 -8.37 -23.62
N ILE A 59 -15.09 -9.17 -22.57
CA ILE A 59 -16.27 -9.09 -21.71
C ILE A 59 -16.08 -7.97 -20.72
N GLU A 60 -17.01 -7.01 -20.71
CA GLU A 60 -17.07 -5.92 -19.78
C GLU A 60 -18.34 -5.99 -18.91
N LEU A 61 -18.26 -5.48 -17.69
CA LEU A 61 -19.44 -5.34 -16.84
C LEU A 61 -20.22 -4.09 -17.24
N THR A 62 -21.55 -4.19 -17.24
CA THR A 62 -22.39 -3.00 -17.27
C THR A 62 -22.27 -2.23 -15.94
N PRO A 63 -22.74 -0.96 -15.83
CA PRO A 63 -22.79 -0.26 -14.54
C PRO A 63 -23.54 -1.03 -13.47
N GLU A 64 -24.63 -1.70 -13.82
CA GLU A 64 -25.43 -2.55 -12.95
C GLU A 64 -24.66 -3.83 -12.57
N GLY A 65 -23.92 -4.40 -13.53
CA GLY A 65 -23.02 -5.54 -13.30
C GLY A 65 -21.88 -5.20 -12.33
N ALA A 66 -21.26 -4.03 -12.48
CA ALA A 66 -20.21 -3.55 -11.60
C ALA A 66 -20.73 -3.31 -10.16
N THR A 67 -21.92 -2.71 -10.04
CA THR A 67 -22.58 -2.53 -8.75
C THR A 67 -22.87 -3.88 -8.08
N LEU A 68 -23.44 -4.83 -8.82
CA LEU A 68 -23.71 -6.18 -8.27
C LEU A 68 -22.41 -6.90 -7.89
N ALA A 69 -21.36 -6.82 -8.69
CA ALA A 69 -20.08 -7.45 -8.38
C ALA A 69 -19.48 -6.91 -7.07
N ALA A 70 -19.51 -5.58 -6.87
CA ALA A 70 -19.03 -4.95 -5.65
C ALA A 70 -19.73 -5.45 -4.39
N GLU A 71 -21.04 -5.70 -4.45
CA GLU A 71 -21.85 -6.23 -3.34
C GLU A 71 -21.70 -7.75 -3.18
N LEU A 72 -21.54 -8.49 -4.28
CA LEU A 72 -21.56 -9.94 -4.29
C LEU A 72 -20.23 -10.56 -3.80
N VAL A 73 -19.08 -9.98 -4.18
CA VAL A 73 -17.76 -10.49 -3.79
C VAL A 73 -17.62 -10.63 -2.27
N PRO A 74 -17.94 -9.61 -1.45
CA PRO A 74 -17.89 -9.74 0.01
C PRO A 74 -18.84 -10.82 0.56
N LEU A 75 -20.03 -10.97 -0.01
CA LEU A 75 -21.01 -11.97 0.43
C LEU A 75 -20.55 -13.40 0.15
N LEU A 76 -20.00 -13.67 -1.04
CA LEU A 76 -19.47 -14.99 -1.39
C LEU A 76 -18.25 -15.36 -0.54
N ALA A 77 -17.36 -14.43 -0.29
CA ALA A 77 -16.22 -14.65 0.59
C ALA A 77 -16.66 -14.97 2.03
N ARG A 78 -17.69 -14.28 2.55
CA ARG A 78 -18.28 -14.57 3.86
C ARG A 78 -18.89 -15.98 3.92
N LEU A 79 -19.60 -16.41 2.89
CA LEU A 79 -20.15 -17.77 2.81
C LEU A 79 -19.05 -18.84 2.75
N SER A 80 -17.98 -18.59 2.02
CA SER A 80 -16.82 -19.50 1.95
C SER A 80 -16.15 -19.67 3.32
N ARG A 81 -16.04 -18.60 4.12
CA ARG A 81 -15.51 -18.68 5.50
C ARG A 81 -16.41 -19.52 6.41
N ILE A 82 -17.74 -19.37 6.34
CA ILE A 82 -18.67 -20.18 7.12
C ILE A 82 -18.51 -21.67 6.78
N GLY A 83 -18.27 -21.99 5.51
CA GLY A 83 -18.01 -23.36 5.06
C GLY A 83 -16.67 -23.90 5.58
N ALA A 84 -15.61 -23.11 5.51
CA ALA A 84 -14.26 -23.47 5.96
C ALA A 84 -14.19 -23.72 7.48
N GLN A 85 -14.97 -22.99 8.28
CA GLN A 85 -15.04 -23.19 9.73
C GLN A 85 -15.65 -24.54 10.16
N ARG A 86 -16.33 -25.26 9.27
CA ARG A 86 -17.00 -26.54 9.57
C ARG A 86 -16.21 -27.78 9.15
N HIS A 87 -15.06 -27.63 8.47
CA HIS A 87 -14.24 -28.78 8.09
C HIS A 87 -13.21 -29.10 9.19
N PRO A 88 -13.17 -30.35 9.72
CA PRO A 88 -12.24 -30.73 10.79
C PRO A 88 -10.79 -30.89 10.35
N GLN A 89 -10.46 -30.76 9.06
CA GLN A 89 -9.09 -30.62 8.57
C GLN A 89 -8.79 -29.13 8.40
N ARG A 90 -8.50 -28.49 9.52
CA ARG A 90 -8.07 -27.10 9.54
C ARG A 90 -6.69 -27.01 8.86
N PRO A 91 -6.52 -26.24 7.77
CA PRO A 91 -5.18 -25.83 7.35
C PRO A 91 -4.48 -25.12 8.52
N PRO A 92 -3.16 -25.11 8.58
CA PRO A 92 -2.45 -24.35 9.61
C PRO A 92 -3.08 -22.97 9.75
N ARG A 93 -3.18 -22.46 10.98
CA ARG A 93 -3.81 -21.18 11.28
C ARG A 93 -3.08 -20.09 10.49
N THR A 94 -3.61 -19.72 9.34
CA THR A 94 -3.03 -18.70 8.47
C THR A 94 -3.59 -17.33 8.84
N LEU A 95 -2.71 -16.38 9.08
CA LEU A 95 -3.04 -14.98 9.31
C LEU A 95 -2.60 -14.16 8.10
N ARG A 96 -3.55 -13.48 7.47
CA ARG A 96 -3.34 -12.69 6.25
C ARG A 96 -3.31 -11.20 6.57
N ILE A 97 -2.18 -10.58 6.27
CA ILE A 97 -1.95 -9.16 6.51
C ILE A 97 -1.78 -8.45 5.18
N GLY A 98 -2.70 -7.54 4.86
CA GLY A 98 -2.61 -6.67 3.69
C GLY A 98 -1.66 -5.50 3.95
N VAL A 99 -0.73 -5.24 3.05
CA VAL A 99 0.23 -4.15 3.19
C VAL A 99 0.71 -3.65 1.83
N GLY A 100 0.93 -2.34 1.70
CA GLY A 100 1.53 -1.78 0.46
C GLY A 100 2.97 -2.26 0.27
N SER A 101 3.36 -2.53 -0.99
CA SER A 101 4.67 -3.11 -1.36
C SER A 101 5.88 -2.37 -0.76
N ALA A 102 5.87 -1.04 -0.77
CA ALA A 102 6.97 -0.25 -0.22
C ALA A 102 7.09 -0.40 1.31
N LEU A 103 5.97 -0.38 2.04
CA LEU A 103 5.97 -0.57 3.48
C LEU A 103 6.39 -2.00 3.84
N SER A 104 5.91 -2.99 3.07
CA SER A 104 6.28 -4.38 3.21
C SER A 104 7.79 -4.58 3.09
N SER A 105 8.40 -4.09 2.00
CA SER A 105 9.82 -4.34 1.69
C SER A 105 10.78 -3.47 2.51
N LEU A 106 10.45 -2.21 2.78
CA LEU A 106 11.40 -1.26 3.37
C LEU A 106 11.32 -1.16 4.90
N TRP A 107 10.17 -1.51 5.50
CA TRP A 107 10.00 -1.41 6.95
C TRP A 107 9.61 -2.73 7.60
N LEU A 108 8.58 -3.42 7.07
CA LEU A 108 8.00 -4.61 7.69
C LEU A 108 8.95 -5.82 7.61
N ALA A 109 9.58 -6.03 6.45
CA ALA A 109 10.43 -7.20 6.20
C ALA A 109 11.52 -7.41 7.28
N ARG A 110 12.12 -6.34 7.76
CA ARG A 110 13.13 -6.38 8.83
C ARG A 110 12.58 -6.84 10.18
N ARG A 111 11.29 -6.65 10.38
CA ARG A 111 10.56 -6.89 11.64
C ARG A 111 9.79 -8.21 11.65
N ILE A 112 9.74 -8.90 10.49
CA ILE A 112 9.09 -10.21 10.35
C ILE A 112 9.59 -11.26 11.36
N PRO A 113 10.91 -11.40 11.65
CA PRO A 113 11.36 -12.39 12.62
C PRO A 113 10.75 -12.19 14.01
N GLU A 114 10.58 -10.94 14.45
CA GLU A 114 9.91 -10.62 15.73
C GLU A 114 8.42 -10.98 15.68
N LEU A 115 7.74 -10.68 14.57
CA LEU A 115 6.33 -11.03 14.37
C LEU A 115 6.12 -12.55 14.43
N LEU A 116 6.95 -13.31 13.71
CA LEU A 116 6.86 -14.78 13.69
C LEU A 116 7.10 -15.37 15.07
N GLY A 117 8.02 -14.81 15.87
CA GLY A 117 8.24 -15.22 17.26
C GLY A 117 7.04 -14.97 18.17
N ARG A 118 6.17 -14.00 17.85
CA ARG A 118 4.90 -13.76 18.59
C ARG A 118 3.73 -14.64 18.12
N LEU A 119 3.83 -15.17 16.92
CA LEU A 119 2.77 -15.93 16.23
C LEU A 119 3.20 -17.36 15.92
N GLU A 120 3.91 -18.02 16.85
CA GLU A 120 4.50 -19.36 16.66
C GLU A 120 3.53 -20.43 16.14
N THR A 121 2.23 -20.27 16.39
CA THR A 121 1.18 -21.22 15.96
C THR A 121 0.45 -20.81 14.69
N PHE A 122 0.89 -19.72 14.03
CA PHE A 122 0.26 -19.18 12.83
C PHE A 122 1.23 -19.10 11.67
N ASP A 123 0.77 -19.49 10.49
CA ASP A 123 1.41 -19.11 9.24
C ASP A 123 1.01 -17.67 8.90
N VAL A 124 2.00 -16.83 8.60
CA VAL A 124 1.75 -15.42 8.25
C VAL A 124 1.90 -15.23 6.75
N GLU A 125 0.83 -14.80 6.09
CA GLU A 125 0.82 -14.40 4.69
C GLU A 125 0.77 -12.87 4.58
N LEU A 126 1.78 -12.27 3.95
CA LEU A 126 1.77 -10.84 3.59
C LEU A 126 1.22 -10.70 2.17
N LEU A 127 0.12 -9.99 2.03
CA LEU A 127 -0.54 -9.76 0.75
C LEU A 127 -0.35 -8.32 0.32
N GLU A 128 0.15 -8.12 -0.90
CA GLU A 128 0.25 -6.76 -1.44
C GLU A 128 -1.14 -6.17 -1.72
N THR A 129 -1.39 -5.02 -1.12
CA THR A 129 -2.60 -4.24 -1.36
C THR A 129 -2.24 -2.91 -2.00
N SER A 130 -3.15 -2.35 -2.77
CA SER A 130 -2.95 -1.04 -3.42
C SER A 130 -2.86 0.14 -2.44
N GLY A 131 -3.02 -0.13 -1.14
CA GLY A 131 -2.76 0.85 -0.08
C GLY A 131 -3.76 1.98 0.05
N ASP A 132 -4.76 2.04 -0.82
CA ASP A 132 -5.71 3.14 -0.89
C ASP A 132 -7.10 2.68 -0.47
N GLU A 133 -7.75 3.44 0.32
CA GLU A 133 -9.18 3.57 0.73
C GLU A 133 -10.17 2.43 0.34
N ALA A 134 -9.69 1.31 -0.19
CA ALA A 134 -10.53 0.16 -0.48
C ALA A 134 -11.03 -0.47 0.84
N PRO A 135 -12.27 -0.92 0.90
CA PRO A 135 -12.76 -1.66 2.06
C PRO A 135 -11.86 -2.88 2.29
N LEU A 136 -11.66 -3.24 3.58
CA LEU A 136 -10.89 -4.41 3.97
C LEU A 136 -11.45 -5.67 3.28
N PRO A 137 -10.69 -6.33 2.38
CA PRO A 137 -11.15 -7.55 1.74
C PRO A 137 -11.40 -8.62 2.80
N GLU A 138 -12.49 -9.37 2.67
CA GLU A 138 -12.85 -10.42 3.63
C GLU A 138 -11.81 -11.55 3.74
N ALA A 139 -10.95 -11.71 2.73
CA ALA A 139 -9.86 -12.67 2.74
C ALA A 139 -8.63 -12.23 3.56
N ILE A 140 -8.60 -10.98 4.02
CA ILE A 140 -7.50 -10.37 4.77
C ILE A 140 -7.95 -10.14 6.21
N ASP A 141 -7.19 -10.62 7.19
CA ASP A 141 -7.53 -10.50 8.61
C ASP A 141 -7.26 -9.09 9.15
N ALA A 142 -6.15 -8.47 8.73
CA ALA A 142 -5.78 -7.10 9.04
C ALA A 142 -5.06 -6.45 7.85
N THR A 143 -5.17 -5.14 7.69
CA THR A 143 -4.48 -4.41 6.62
C THR A 143 -3.91 -3.10 7.12
N ILE A 144 -2.78 -2.69 6.53
CA ILE A 144 -2.17 -1.38 6.79
C ILE A 144 -2.42 -0.50 5.58
N HIS A 145 -3.27 0.50 5.75
CA HIS A 145 -3.59 1.49 4.73
C HIS A 145 -2.83 2.79 4.98
N TRP A 146 -2.56 3.51 3.91
CA TRP A 146 -1.99 4.83 3.95
C TRP A 146 -3.00 5.84 3.40
N VAL A 147 -3.69 6.52 4.30
CA VAL A 147 -4.89 7.30 4.03
C VAL A 147 -4.75 8.74 4.48
N SER A 148 -5.57 9.64 3.92
CA SER A 148 -5.63 11.03 4.39
C SER A 148 -6.03 11.08 5.88
N ALA A 149 -5.25 11.81 6.69
CA ALA A 149 -5.54 11.97 8.12
C ALA A 149 -6.92 12.62 8.35
N ALA A 150 -7.37 13.47 7.44
CA ALA A 150 -8.68 14.12 7.52
C ALA A 150 -9.87 13.15 7.33
N LYS A 151 -9.63 11.99 6.70
CA LYS A 151 -10.66 10.95 6.47
C LYS A 151 -10.70 9.90 7.56
N VAL A 152 -9.74 9.90 8.48
CA VAL A 152 -9.67 8.92 9.57
C VAL A 152 -10.68 9.27 10.63
N GLN A 153 -11.62 8.36 10.87
CA GLN A 153 -12.63 8.47 11.93
C GLN A 153 -12.29 7.46 13.04
N ALA A 154 -12.63 7.78 14.28
CA ALA A 154 -12.46 6.86 15.39
C ALA A 154 -13.30 5.59 15.17
N SER A 155 -12.67 4.41 15.25
CA SER A 155 -13.32 3.11 15.09
C SER A 155 -12.67 2.09 16.03
N PRO A 156 -13.45 1.16 16.62
CA PRO A 156 -12.92 0.09 17.48
C PRO A 156 -12.06 -0.92 16.68
N THR A 157 -12.19 -0.94 15.34
CA THR A 157 -11.48 -1.85 14.44
C THR A 157 -10.39 -1.14 13.64
N GLN A 158 -9.88 -0.02 14.20
CA GLN A 158 -8.87 0.80 13.55
C GLN A 158 -7.85 1.32 14.56
N ARG A 159 -6.58 1.35 14.15
CA ARG A 159 -5.47 1.94 14.91
C ARG A 159 -4.60 2.79 14.01
N ILE A 160 -4.38 4.05 14.38
CA ILE A 160 -3.35 4.87 13.72
C ILE A 160 -1.99 4.38 14.20
N LEU A 161 -1.12 4.03 13.26
CA LEU A 161 0.24 3.54 13.53
C LEU A 161 1.28 4.66 13.43
N PHE A 162 1.29 5.39 12.30
CA PHE A 162 2.32 6.38 11.98
C PHE A 162 1.75 7.66 11.42
N ARG A 163 2.45 8.75 11.74
CA ARG A 163 2.49 9.99 10.97
C ARG A 163 3.87 10.13 10.38
N GLU A 164 3.96 10.46 9.10
CA GLU A 164 5.22 10.54 8.41
C GLU A 164 5.61 11.98 8.08
N ASP A 165 6.92 12.17 7.92
CA ASP A 165 7.52 13.36 7.35
C ASP A 165 8.11 13.04 5.98
N VAL A 166 8.16 14.04 5.10
CA VAL A 166 8.73 13.96 3.75
C VAL A 166 9.93 14.91 3.66
N PHE A 167 11.06 14.35 3.27
CA PHE A 167 12.32 15.10 3.12
C PHE A 167 13.23 14.46 2.08
N PRO A 168 14.19 15.21 1.51
CA PRO A 168 15.18 14.67 0.58
C PRO A 168 16.09 13.63 1.24
N VAL A 169 16.41 12.57 0.49
CA VAL A 169 17.41 11.56 0.86
C VAL A 169 18.24 11.15 -0.35
N CYS A 170 19.49 10.80 -0.14
CA CYS A 170 20.39 10.30 -1.17
C CYS A 170 21.42 9.34 -0.58
N HIS A 171 22.13 8.62 -1.45
CA HIS A 171 23.31 7.86 -1.04
C HIS A 171 24.44 8.81 -0.57
N PRO A 172 25.19 8.49 0.50
CA PRO A 172 26.27 9.31 1.01
C PRO A 172 27.28 9.77 -0.05
N SER A 173 27.66 8.89 -0.99
CA SER A 173 28.62 9.20 -2.04
C SER A 173 28.29 10.42 -2.92
N LEU A 174 27.02 10.81 -2.98
CA LEU A 174 26.61 11.99 -3.74
C LEU A 174 26.97 13.30 -3.06
N ILE A 175 27.25 13.26 -1.75
CA ILE A 175 27.57 14.44 -0.94
C ILE A 175 28.94 14.36 -0.26
N ASP A 176 29.70 13.26 -0.40
CA ASP A 176 31.01 13.04 0.23
C ASP A 176 32.01 14.16 -0.08
N ARG A 177 31.96 14.74 -1.29
CA ARG A 177 32.87 15.82 -1.70
C ARG A 177 32.37 17.18 -1.29
N ARG A 178 31.10 17.42 -1.24
CA ARG A 178 30.46 18.68 -0.87
C ARG A 178 28.95 18.48 -0.64
N ALA A 179 28.48 18.72 0.57
CA ALA A 179 27.05 18.78 0.86
C ALA A 179 26.41 19.98 0.13
N PRO A 180 25.19 19.82 -0.42
CA PRO A 180 24.46 20.88 -1.06
C PRO A 180 24.18 22.02 -0.07
N GLN A 181 24.52 23.25 -0.46
CA GLN A 181 24.29 24.44 0.36
C GLN A 181 23.02 25.18 -0.03
N SER A 182 22.43 24.79 -1.16
CA SER A 182 21.22 25.39 -1.71
C SER A 182 20.29 24.33 -2.34
N LEU A 183 19.05 24.70 -2.58
CA LEU A 183 18.10 23.86 -3.33
C LEU A 183 18.54 23.65 -4.78
N GLY A 184 19.25 24.64 -5.35
CA GLY A 184 19.86 24.53 -6.68
C GLY A 184 20.99 23.49 -6.71
N ASP A 185 21.82 23.40 -5.67
CA ASP A 185 22.84 22.37 -5.56
C ASP A 185 22.23 21.00 -5.43
N LEU A 186 21.18 20.86 -4.60
CA LEU A 186 20.43 19.63 -4.46
C LEU A 186 19.89 19.14 -5.81
N ALA A 187 19.30 20.05 -6.59
CA ALA A 187 18.72 19.73 -7.89
C ALA A 187 19.76 19.22 -8.90
N ARG A 188 21.00 19.68 -8.82
CA ARG A 188 22.12 19.25 -9.69
C ARG A 188 22.58 17.82 -9.41
N LEU A 189 22.28 17.26 -8.23
CA LEU A 189 22.60 15.86 -7.91
C LEU A 189 21.72 14.84 -8.67
N GLY A 190 20.73 15.33 -9.44
CA GLY A 190 19.77 14.50 -10.15
C GLY A 190 18.59 14.12 -9.26
N LEU A 191 17.37 14.36 -9.74
CA LEU A 191 16.15 14.09 -8.98
C LEU A 191 15.52 12.78 -9.43
N LEU A 192 15.13 11.95 -8.46
CA LEU A 192 14.33 10.74 -8.67
C LEU A 192 12.89 11.04 -8.32
N HIS A 193 11.99 10.80 -9.26
CA HIS A 193 10.59 11.22 -9.12
C HIS A 193 9.63 10.04 -9.12
N LYS A 194 8.76 9.97 -8.10
CA LYS A 194 7.62 9.09 -8.16
C LYS A 194 6.54 9.73 -9.04
N GLN A 195 6.25 9.13 -10.18
CA GLN A 195 5.14 9.53 -11.02
C GLN A 195 3.84 8.97 -10.43
N THR A 196 2.88 9.84 -10.15
CA THR A 196 1.51 9.43 -9.85
C THR A 196 0.77 9.17 -11.15
N SER A 197 -0.07 8.14 -11.21
CA SER A 197 -1.02 7.97 -12.31
C SER A 197 -1.96 9.17 -12.38
N VAL A 198 -2.38 9.54 -13.59
CA VAL A 198 -3.14 10.78 -13.90
C VAL A 198 -4.43 10.93 -13.08
N ASN A 199 -4.95 9.84 -12.50
CA ASN A 199 -6.21 9.80 -11.76
C ASN A 199 -6.01 9.61 -10.23
N TYR A 200 -4.76 9.74 -9.73
CA TYR A 200 -4.50 9.52 -8.32
C TYR A 200 -4.46 10.83 -7.55
N ASP A 201 -5.47 11.06 -6.74
CA ASP A 201 -5.60 12.20 -5.82
C ASP A 201 -4.70 12.05 -4.57
N GLY A 202 -3.56 11.40 -4.76
CA GLY A 202 -2.52 11.28 -3.77
C GLY A 202 -1.85 12.62 -3.55
N GLY A 203 -2.13 13.29 -2.45
CA GLY A 203 -1.68 14.61 -2.08
C GLY A 203 -0.31 15.01 -2.66
N PRO A 204 -0.18 16.25 -3.01
CA PRO A 204 0.96 16.78 -3.75
C PRO A 204 2.28 16.80 -2.97
N GLU A 205 2.28 16.49 -1.69
CA GLU A 205 3.39 16.70 -0.76
C GLU A 205 4.67 15.89 -1.07
N TRP A 206 4.59 14.83 -1.86
CA TRP A 206 5.76 14.04 -2.31
C TRP A 206 6.11 14.23 -3.77
N SER A 207 5.58 15.24 -4.42
CA SER A 207 6.13 15.67 -5.70
C SER A 207 7.21 16.70 -5.47
N TRP A 208 8.31 16.61 -6.22
CA TRP A 208 9.34 17.62 -6.18
C TRP A 208 8.80 19.01 -6.49
N ALA A 209 7.82 19.13 -7.39
CA ALA A 209 7.20 20.39 -7.72
C ALA A 209 6.53 21.04 -6.49
N THR A 210 5.83 20.25 -5.68
CA THR A 210 5.21 20.73 -4.44
C THR A 210 6.25 21.01 -3.38
N TRP A 211 7.22 20.10 -3.22
CA TRP A 211 8.28 20.25 -2.23
C TRP A 211 9.07 21.54 -2.48
N PHE A 212 9.51 21.80 -3.71
CA PHE A 212 10.18 23.06 -4.04
C PHE A 212 9.30 24.29 -3.82
N ARG A 213 7.99 24.20 -4.10
CA ARG A 213 7.07 25.33 -3.86
C ARG A 213 7.00 25.73 -2.40
N VAL A 214 7.15 24.77 -1.47
CA VAL A 214 7.15 25.07 -0.04
C VAL A 214 8.43 25.78 0.40
N PHE A 215 9.57 25.41 -0.17
CA PHE A 215 10.88 25.87 0.31
C PHE A 215 11.60 26.87 -0.61
N ALA A 216 11.12 27.04 -1.85
CA ALA A 216 11.73 27.96 -2.80
C ALA A 216 10.87 29.20 -2.97
N GLU A 217 11.33 30.33 -2.43
CA GLU A 217 10.71 31.65 -2.67
C GLU A 217 10.80 32.08 -4.15
N GLN A 218 11.70 31.48 -4.92
CA GLN A 218 11.87 31.71 -6.36
C GLN A 218 12.16 30.41 -7.11
N ALA A 219 11.16 29.85 -7.74
CA ALA A 219 11.20 28.51 -8.36
C ALA A 219 11.75 28.47 -9.79
N SER A 220 12.62 29.41 -10.22
CA SER A 220 13.13 29.46 -11.61
C SER A 220 13.92 28.21 -12.01
N PHE A 221 14.66 27.59 -11.10
CA PHE A 221 15.44 26.38 -11.37
C PHE A 221 14.62 25.08 -11.27
N ALA A 222 13.46 25.09 -10.63
CA ALA A 222 12.64 23.89 -10.43
C ALA A 222 12.17 23.30 -11.77
N GLY A 223 11.88 24.14 -12.76
CA GLY A 223 11.44 23.70 -14.09
C GLY A 223 12.53 22.90 -14.82
N GLU A 224 13.77 23.36 -14.82
CA GLU A 224 14.90 22.68 -15.47
C GLU A 224 15.28 21.39 -14.73
N ALA A 225 15.30 21.41 -13.41
CA ALA A 225 15.59 20.25 -12.57
C ALA A 225 14.56 19.13 -12.76
N LEU A 226 13.28 19.48 -12.91
CA LEU A 226 12.19 18.54 -13.15
C LEU A 226 12.14 18.02 -14.59
N ALA A 227 12.77 18.71 -15.55
CA ALA A 227 12.81 18.28 -16.95
C ALA A 227 13.72 17.06 -17.17
N ARG A 228 14.78 16.90 -16.36
CA ARG A 228 15.77 15.81 -16.46
C ARG A 228 15.75 14.94 -15.20
N CYS A 229 14.62 14.33 -14.87
CA CYS A 229 14.52 13.42 -13.74
C CYS A 229 14.15 12.01 -14.18
N ALA A 230 14.65 10.99 -13.48
CA ALA A 230 14.16 9.64 -13.63
C ALA A 230 12.78 9.51 -12.94
N ARG A 231 11.81 8.92 -13.65
CA ARG A 231 10.44 8.77 -13.18
C ARG A 231 10.09 7.30 -12.97
N PHE A 232 9.48 7.01 -11.83
CA PHE A 232 9.08 5.67 -11.42
C PHE A 232 7.63 5.67 -10.94
N THR A 233 6.93 4.58 -11.10
CA THR A 233 5.54 4.42 -10.63
C THR A 233 5.47 3.97 -9.17
N ASN A 234 6.55 3.36 -8.63
CA ASN A 234 6.60 2.81 -7.28
C ASN A 234 7.65 3.54 -6.43
N ILE A 235 7.27 3.95 -5.21
CA ILE A 235 8.19 4.65 -4.28
C ILE A 235 9.32 3.73 -3.79
N GLY A 236 9.09 2.44 -3.64
CA GLY A 236 10.13 1.48 -3.28
C GLY A 236 11.26 1.46 -4.30
N THR A 237 10.93 1.49 -5.61
CA THR A 237 11.93 1.56 -6.69
C THR A 237 12.67 2.90 -6.69
N VAL A 238 11.99 4.02 -6.39
CA VAL A 238 12.64 5.33 -6.23
C VAL A 238 13.69 5.28 -5.13
N LEU A 239 13.33 4.75 -3.97
CA LEU A 239 14.23 4.66 -2.82
C LEU A 239 15.36 3.66 -3.03
N ALA A 240 15.10 2.54 -3.71
CA ALA A 240 16.14 1.60 -4.12
C ALA A 240 17.16 2.27 -5.04
N ALA A 241 16.72 3.02 -6.05
CA ALA A 241 17.61 3.78 -6.94
C ALA A 241 18.41 4.86 -6.17
N ALA A 242 17.80 5.50 -5.18
CA ALA A 242 18.50 6.46 -4.33
C ALA A 242 19.59 5.78 -3.48
N MET A 243 19.34 4.59 -2.94
CA MET A 243 20.33 3.79 -2.19
C MET A 243 21.51 3.33 -3.06
N GLU A 244 21.33 3.22 -4.38
CA GLU A 244 22.39 2.90 -5.34
C GLU A 244 23.09 4.16 -5.89
N GLY A 245 22.79 5.35 -5.35
CA GLY A 245 23.44 6.59 -5.77
C GLY A 245 22.96 7.17 -7.09
N ALA A 246 21.81 6.75 -7.60
CA ALA A 246 21.27 7.25 -8.87
C ALA A 246 20.76 8.70 -8.81
N GLY A 247 20.61 9.27 -7.60
CA GLY A 247 20.12 10.63 -7.39
C GLY A 247 19.47 10.83 -6.03
N VAL A 248 18.78 11.97 -5.90
CA VAL A 248 18.07 12.37 -4.69
C VAL A 248 16.59 12.02 -4.81
N ALA A 249 16.05 11.36 -3.80
CA ALA A 249 14.63 11.04 -3.69
C ALA A 249 13.95 11.86 -2.60
N LEU A 250 12.62 12.05 -2.70
CA LEU A 250 11.81 12.43 -1.56
C LEU A 250 11.50 11.16 -0.75
N GLY A 251 12.15 11.04 0.39
CA GLY A 251 11.95 9.97 1.34
C GLY A 251 10.76 10.26 2.25
N ARG A 252 10.08 9.20 2.69
CA ARG A 252 9.10 9.25 3.77
C ARG A 252 9.75 8.66 5.00
N SER A 253 9.66 9.35 6.14
CA SER A 253 10.42 9.05 7.36
C SER A 253 10.42 7.58 7.74
N LEU A 254 9.27 6.91 7.66
CA LEU A 254 9.14 5.48 7.95
C LEU A 254 9.89 4.59 6.95
N LEU A 255 9.72 4.87 5.65
CA LEU A 255 10.28 4.03 4.58
C LEU A 255 11.80 4.13 4.48
N VAL A 256 12.38 5.25 4.91
CA VAL A 256 13.83 5.50 4.85
C VAL A 256 14.53 5.30 6.20
N HIS A 257 13.77 5.09 7.28
CA HIS A 257 14.29 4.96 8.65
C HIS A 257 15.46 3.98 8.74
N ASP A 258 15.23 2.74 8.34
CA ASP A 258 16.23 1.67 8.45
C ASP A 258 17.43 1.93 7.50
N ALA A 259 17.19 2.49 6.32
CA ALA A 259 18.27 2.82 5.37
C ALA A 259 19.14 3.99 5.86
N ILE A 260 18.56 4.93 6.58
CA ILE A 260 19.33 6.01 7.23
C ILE A 260 20.13 5.45 8.42
N GLY A 261 19.51 4.62 9.25
CA GLY A 261 20.17 3.97 10.38
C GLY A 261 21.37 3.09 9.95
N ASP A 262 21.28 2.45 8.78
CA ASP A 262 22.37 1.64 8.19
C ASP A 262 23.42 2.48 7.42
N GLY A 263 23.24 3.78 7.30
CA GLY A 263 24.13 4.64 6.51
C GLY A 263 24.02 4.48 4.99
N ARG A 264 22.99 3.76 4.49
CA ARG A 264 22.73 3.61 3.04
C ARG A 264 22.07 4.85 2.43
N LEU A 265 21.37 5.62 3.23
CA LEU A 265 20.80 6.90 2.87
C LEU A 265 21.20 7.95 3.90
N VAL A 266 21.32 9.19 3.45
CA VAL A 266 21.52 10.35 4.31
C VAL A 266 20.58 11.48 3.90
N ARG A 267 20.33 12.41 4.81
CA ARG A 267 19.62 13.66 4.52
C ARG A 267 20.63 14.69 3.99
N PRO A 268 20.55 15.08 2.71
CA PRO A 268 21.53 16.04 2.14
C PRO A 268 21.31 17.48 2.62
N LEU A 269 20.16 17.79 3.23
CA LEU A 269 19.81 19.11 3.75
C LEU A 269 19.44 19.04 5.22
N SER A 270 19.44 20.18 5.91
CA SER A 270 19.03 20.29 7.31
C SER A 270 17.58 19.86 7.54
N SER A 271 17.24 19.62 8.80
CA SER A 271 15.89 19.19 9.21
C SER A 271 14.79 20.21 8.91
N SER A 272 15.13 21.48 8.70
CA SER A 272 14.18 22.52 8.29
C SER A 272 13.51 22.23 6.94
N TYR A 273 14.14 21.41 6.10
CA TYR A 273 13.62 21.00 4.78
C TYR A 273 12.75 19.75 4.88
N THR A 274 11.80 19.76 5.80
CA THR A 274 10.87 18.64 6.07
C THR A 274 9.43 19.12 5.96
N ILE A 275 8.59 18.34 5.31
CA ILE A 275 7.14 18.58 5.21
C ILE A 275 6.41 17.45 5.95
N PRO A 276 5.56 17.74 6.94
CA PRO A 276 4.70 16.72 7.53
C PRO A 276 3.69 16.21 6.48
N SER A 277 3.51 14.89 6.41
CA SER A 277 2.53 14.29 5.50
C SER A 277 1.10 14.55 5.97
N SER A 278 0.22 14.83 5.03
CA SER A 278 -1.23 14.88 5.27
C SER A 278 -1.85 13.50 5.45
N LYS A 279 -1.09 12.44 5.19
CA LYS A 279 -1.53 11.04 5.32
C LYS A 279 -0.92 10.35 6.53
N VAL A 280 -1.61 9.30 6.96
CA VAL A 280 -1.21 8.45 8.09
C VAL A 280 -1.32 6.98 7.71
N HIS A 281 -0.52 6.14 8.34
CA HIS A 281 -0.70 4.69 8.28
C HIS A 281 -1.71 4.26 9.33
N VAL A 282 -2.70 3.50 8.91
CA VAL A 282 -3.77 2.96 9.75
C VAL A 282 -3.81 1.45 9.61
N CYS A 283 -3.85 0.75 10.71
CA CYS A 283 -4.20 -0.67 10.72
C CYS A 283 -5.72 -0.79 10.85
N LEU A 284 -6.32 -1.59 9.97
CA LEU A 284 -7.75 -1.92 9.97
C LEU A 284 -7.90 -3.42 10.10
N TRP A 285 -8.94 -3.88 10.80
CA TRP A 285 -9.30 -5.30 10.94
C TRP A 285 -10.81 -5.49 11.00
N HIS A 286 -11.28 -6.71 10.81
CA HIS A 286 -12.70 -7.02 10.90
C HIS A 286 -13.20 -6.97 12.35
N PRO A 287 -14.46 -6.56 12.61
CA PRO A 287 -15.03 -6.51 13.97
C PRO A 287 -15.01 -7.88 14.67
N GLU A 288 -15.24 -8.94 13.90
CA GLU A 288 -15.28 -10.33 14.37
C GLU A 288 -14.32 -11.18 13.52
N PRO A 289 -12.98 -11.03 13.69
CA PRO A 289 -12.03 -11.79 12.89
C PRO A 289 -12.02 -13.26 13.30
N ALA A 290 -11.87 -14.16 12.33
CA ALA A 290 -11.81 -15.59 12.58
C ALA A 290 -10.67 -15.99 13.54
N ASN A 291 -9.57 -15.19 13.55
CA ASN A 291 -8.39 -15.38 14.38
C ASN A 291 -8.20 -14.18 15.33
N ALA A 292 -9.21 -13.84 16.13
CA ALA A 292 -9.26 -12.62 16.96
C ALA A 292 -7.99 -12.42 17.83
N GLU A 293 -7.50 -13.48 18.47
CA GLU A 293 -6.30 -13.46 19.31
C GLU A 293 -5.05 -13.09 18.49
N ALA A 294 -4.87 -13.70 17.31
CA ALA A 294 -3.73 -13.41 16.45
C ALA A 294 -3.81 -12.00 15.84
N VAL A 295 -5.01 -11.55 15.46
CA VAL A 295 -5.23 -10.16 14.98
C VAL A 295 -4.89 -9.17 16.08
N ALA A 296 -5.33 -9.39 17.32
CA ALA A 296 -4.99 -8.54 18.45
C ALA A 296 -3.46 -8.49 18.67
N ALA A 297 -2.79 -9.65 18.67
CA ALA A 297 -1.34 -9.74 18.81
C ALA A 297 -0.59 -8.97 17.70
N VAL A 298 -1.07 -9.04 16.44
CA VAL A 298 -0.50 -8.26 15.31
C VAL A 298 -0.71 -6.78 15.51
N VAL A 299 -1.92 -6.35 15.88
CA VAL A 299 -2.24 -4.92 16.08
C VAL A 299 -1.39 -4.33 17.21
N ASP A 300 -1.24 -5.06 18.32
CA ASP A 300 -0.41 -4.63 19.43
C ASP A 300 1.07 -4.58 19.05
N TRP A 301 1.55 -5.60 18.32
CA TRP A 301 2.92 -5.62 17.82
C TRP A 301 3.18 -4.48 16.83
N LEU A 302 2.30 -4.24 15.86
CA LEU A 302 2.41 -3.12 14.93
C LEU A 302 2.44 -1.78 15.66
N THR A 303 1.60 -1.62 16.68
CA THR A 303 1.54 -0.41 17.50
C THR A 303 2.87 -0.18 18.23
N GLU A 304 3.43 -1.23 18.83
CA GLU A 304 4.69 -1.17 19.55
C GLU A 304 5.89 -0.94 18.61
N ALA A 305 5.96 -1.66 17.48
CA ALA A 305 7.00 -1.48 16.47
C ALA A 305 6.97 -0.07 15.87
N SER A 306 5.76 0.47 15.65
CA SER A 306 5.54 1.85 15.21
C SER A 306 6.10 2.85 16.20
N ARG A 307 5.72 2.70 17.47
CA ARG A 307 6.16 3.59 18.55
C ARG A 307 7.67 3.63 18.64
N ARG A 308 8.33 2.46 18.64
CA ARG A 308 9.81 2.37 18.64
C ARG A 308 10.42 3.12 17.47
N THR A 309 9.90 2.91 16.25
CA THR A 309 10.40 3.59 15.06
C THR A 309 10.22 5.12 15.15
N VAL A 310 9.10 5.60 15.67
CA VAL A 310 8.86 7.04 15.86
C VAL A 310 9.81 7.64 16.92
N GLU A 311 10.07 6.93 18.00
CA GLU A 311 11.02 7.35 19.04
C GLU A 311 12.44 7.43 18.49
N ASP A 312 12.87 6.45 17.69
CA ASP A 312 14.19 6.44 17.03
C ASP A 312 14.33 7.61 16.04
N ILE A 313 13.29 7.90 15.24
CA ILE A 313 13.27 9.07 14.35
C ILE A 313 13.40 10.37 15.15
N GLY A 314 12.77 10.45 16.31
CA GLY A 314 12.83 11.61 17.21
C GLY A 314 14.18 11.77 17.92
N SER A 315 14.87 10.68 18.18
CA SER A 315 16.16 10.62 18.87
C SER A 315 17.38 10.74 17.93
N THR A 316 17.20 10.47 16.64
CA THR A 316 18.28 10.62 15.65
C THR A 316 18.68 12.09 15.53
N PRO A 317 19.98 12.43 15.69
CA PRO A 317 20.43 13.82 15.56
C PRO A 317 19.96 14.40 14.23
N ARG A 318 19.21 15.49 14.29
CA ARG A 318 18.58 16.10 13.11
C ARG A 318 19.59 16.78 12.16
N ASP A 319 20.91 16.71 12.47
CA ASP A 319 21.98 17.33 11.69
C ASP A 319 23.13 16.35 11.40
N PRO A 320 23.10 15.64 10.24
CA PRO A 320 24.17 14.69 9.87
C PRO A 320 25.49 15.38 9.47
N VAL A 321 25.49 16.66 9.18
CA VAL A 321 26.72 17.41 8.84
C VAL A 321 27.65 17.56 10.06
N GLY A 322 27.10 17.53 11.28
CA GLY A 322 27.89 17.54 12.52
C GLY A 322 28.48 16.16 12.88
N ALA A 323 27.82 15.06 12.52
CA ALA A 323 28.25 13.71 12.89
C ALA A 323 29.39 13.18 11.98
N ALA A 324 29.39 13.52 10.70
CA ALA A 324 30.46 13.11 9.77
C ALA A 324 31.81 13.76 10.10
N ASN A 325 31.80 14.97 10.66
CA ASN A 325 33.06 15.67 11.07
C ASN A 325 33.62 15.14 12.42
N ALA A 326 32.82 14.45 13.23
CA ALA A 326 33.28 13.89 14.50
C ALA A 326 34.01 12.53 14.31
N VAL A 327 33.67 11.78 13.27
CA VAL A 327 34.29 10.47 12.96
C VAL A 327 35.62 10.59 12.22
N LEU A 328 35.90 11.73 11.60
CA LEU A 328 37.19 12.00 10.91
C LEU A 328 38.20 12.70 11.82
N ALA A 329 37.89 12.96 13.07
CA ALA A 329 38.76 13.60 14.07
C ALA A 329 39.34 12.64 15.12
N GLU A 330 39.05 11.35 15.06
CA GLU A 330 39.70 10.27 15.76
C GLU A 330 40.52 9.38 14.80
#